data_18037f88e1d097fbf3ad033e7a456204
#
_entry.id   18037f88e1d097fbf3ad033e7a456204
#
_cell.length_a   1.000
_cell.length_b   1.000
_cell.length_c   1.000
_cell.angle_alpha   90.00
_cell.angle_beta   90.00
_cell.angle_gamma   90.00
#
_symmetry.space_group_name_H-M   'P 1'
#
loop_
_entity.id
_entity.type
_entity.pdbx_description
1 polymer ?
#
loop_
_entity_poly.entity_id
_entity_poly.type
_entity_poly.pdbx_seq_one_letter_code
_entity_poly.pdbx_strand_id
1 'polypeptide(L)'
;MSYKLSIVKNKMMKRIINILILLCCIASLSSCGNSTEERSRVLKIYNWADYIDEDVLAEFPDWYKQQTGEDLRIIYQVFDINEIMLTKIERGHEDFDVVCPSEYIIERMLRKDLLLPIDRNFG
;
A
#
# COMPACT_ATOMS: atom_id res chain seq x y z
N MET A 1 -14.61 -57.66 -23.05
CA MET A 1 -13.50 -56.76 -23.46
C MET A 1 -13.80 -55.27 -23.22
N SER A 2 -15.02 -54.90 -22.89
CA SER A 2 -15.47 -53.50 -22.73
C SER A 2 -15.03 -52.81 -21.41
N TYR A 3 -14.90 -53.57 -20.31
CA TYR A 3 -14.60 -53.01 -18.96
C TYR A 3 -13.18 -52.45 -18.79
N LYS A 4 -12.18 -53.01 -19.45
CA LYS A 4 -10.79 -52.53 -19.38
C LYS A 4 -10.63 -51.14 -20.00
N LEU A 5 -11.37 -50.85 -21.08
CA LEU A 5 -11.30 -49.55 -21.76
C LEU A 5 -11.91 -48.42 -20.95
N SER A 6 -12.99 -48.69 -20.19
CA SER A 6 -13.65 -47.71 -19.32
C SER A 6 -12.78 -47.35 -18.10
N ILE A 7 -12.08 -48.30 -17.50
CA ILE A 7 -11.19 -48.07 -16.35
C ILE A 7 -9.96 -47.26 -16.73
N VAL A 8 -9.38 -47.52 -17.89
CA VAL A 8 -8.21 -46.77 -18.40
C VAL A 8 -8.59 -45.34 -18.74
N LYS A 9 -9.75 -45.10 -19.35
CA LYS A 9 -10.26 -43.77 -19.68
C LYS A 9 -10.53 -42.95 -18.41
N ASN A 10 -11.06 -43.57 -17.35
CA ASN A 10 -11.31 -42.94 -16.06
C ASN A 10 -10.02 -42.60 -15.31
N LYS A 11 -9.00 -43.46 -15.40
CA LYS A 11 -7.69 -43.24 -14.80
C LYS A 11 -6.89 -42.13 -15.51
N MET A 12 -6.97 -42.04 -16.80
CA MET A 12 -6.39 -40.97 -17.61
C MET A 12 -7.07 -39.62 -17.31
N MET A 13 -8.41 -39.62 -17.30
CA MET A 13 -9.19 -38.40 -16.99
C MET A 13 -8.88 -37.84 -15.59
N LYS A 14 -8.76 -38.70 -14.59
CA LYS A 14 -8.33 -38.27 -13.21
C LYS A 14 -6.91 -37.68 -13.19
N ARG A 15 -5.98 -38.22 -13.97
CA ARG A 15 -4.61 -37.69 -14.10
C ARG A 15 -4.60 -36.29 -14.74
N ILE A 16 -5.38 -36.12 -15.81
CA ILE A 16 -5.51 -34.83 -16.53
C ILE A 16 -6.15 -33.77 -15.60
N ILE A 17 -7.19 -34.14 -14.86
CA ILE A 17 -7.84 -33.25 -13.89
C ILE A 17 -6.85 -32.85 -12.78
N ASN A 18 -6.07 -33.78 -12.24
CA ASN A 18 -5.07 -33.46 -11.21
C ASN A 18 -3.93 -32.55 -11.73
N ILE A 19 -3.50 -32.74 -12.98
CA ILE A 19 -2.50 -31.87 -13.62
C ILE A 19 -3.08 -30.48 -13.85
N LEU A 20 -4.34 -30.36 -14.28
CA LEU A 20 -5.03 -29.08 -14.45
C LEU A 20 -5.19 -28.33 -13.12
N ILE A 21 -5.55 -29.04 -12.04
CA ILE A 21 -5.65 -28.45 -10.68
C ILE A 21 -4.27 -27.99 -10.21
N LEU A 22 -3.22 -28.78 -10.44
CA LEU A 22 -1.85 -28.41 -10.07
C LEU A 22 -1.36 -27.18 -10.85
N LEU A 23 -1.66 -27.08 -12.15
CA LEU A 23 -1.36 -25.89 -12.96
C LEU A 23 -2.12 -24.65 -12.48
N CYS A 24 -3.40 -24.79 -12.11
CA CYS A 24 -4.19 -23.70 -11.54
C CYS A 24 -3.63 -23.20 -10.22
N CYS A 25 -3.16 -24.10 -9.34
CA CYS A 25 -2.53 -23.72 -8.06
C CYS A 25 -1.20 -22.97 -8.25
N ILE A 26 -0.41 -23.32 -9.28
CA ILE A 26 0.85 -22.61 -9.58
C ILE A 26 0.59 -21.21 -10.15
N ALA A 27 -0.46 -21.03 -10.95
CA ALA A 27 -0.84 -19.73 -11.50
C ALA A 27 -1.34 -18.74 -10.41
N SER A 28 -1.88 -19.25 -9.31
CA SER A 28 -2.35 -18.42 -8.18
C SER A 28 -1.23 -17.86 -7.29
N LEU A 29 -0.03 -18.41 -7.36
CA LEU A 29 1.12 -17.97 -6.55
C LEU A 29 1.86 -16.76 -7.13
N SER A 30 1.58 -16.35 -8.36
CA SER A 30 2.24 -15.23 -9.03
C SER A 30 1.62 -13.86 -8.72
N SER A 31 0.55 -13.78 -7.91
CA SER A 31 -0.21 -12.53 -7.67
C SER A 31 0.23 -11.72 -6.45
N CYS A 32 1.30 -12.09 -5.76
CA CYS A 32 1.66 -11.46 -4.47
C CYS A 32 2.77 -10.40 -4.57
N GLY A 33 3.16 -9.96 -5.77
CA GLY A 33 4.29 -9.03 -5.98
C GLY A 33 3.93 -7.54 -6.06
N ASN A 34 2.69 -7.17 -6.37
CA ASN A 34 2.36 -5.78 -6.74
C ASN A 34 2.02 -4.83 -5.58
N SER A 35 1.62 -5.31 -4.41
CA SER A 35 1.11 -4.42 -3.36
C SER A 35 2.19 -3.59 -2.66
N THR A 36 3.38 -4.15 -2.47
CA THR A 36 4.48 -3.47 -1.77
C THR A 36 5.17 -2.45 -2.68
N GLU A 37 5.37 -2.79 -3.94
CA GLU A 37 5.94 -1.88 -4.94
C GLU A 37 4.99 -0.74 -5.28
N GLU A 38 3.68 -1.01 -5.33
CA GLU A 38 2.65 0.02 -5.50
C GLU A 38 2.61 0.98 -4.29
N ARG A 39 2.78 0.48 -3.05
CA ARG A 39 2.80 1.32 -1.84
C ARG A 39 3.99 2.27 -1.80
N SER A 40 5.16 1.86 -2.27
CA SER A 40 6.38 2.69 -2.32
C SER A 40 6.27 3.90 -3.24
N ARG A 41 5.32 3.88 -4.18
CA ARG A 41 5.03 4.98 -5.12
C ARG A 41 3.87 5.88 -4.67
N VAL A 42 3.47 5.78 -3.41
CA VAL A 42 2.37 6.57 -2.85
C VAL A 42 2.87 7.36 -1.66
N LEU A 43 2.68 8.67 -1.72
CA LEU A 43 2.89 9.60 -0.59
C LEU A 43 1.54 9.93 0.04
N LYS A 44 1.34 9.48 1.28
CA LYS A 44 0.12 9.75 2.06
C LYS A 44 0.36 10.90 3.02
N ILE A 45 -0.35 11.99 2.79
CA ILE A 45 -0.27 13.22 3.60
C ILE A 45 -1.59 13.40 4.37
N TYR A 46 -1.50 13.68 5.66
CA TYR A 46 -2.64 13.98 6.52
C TYR A 46 -2.45 15.34 7.20
N ASN A 47 -3.20 16.33 6.77
CA ASN A 47 -2.98 17.73 7.12
C ASN A 47 -4.29 18.43 7.52
N TRP A 48 -4.20 19.66 8.00
CA TRP A 48 -5.34 20.55 8.15
C TRP A 48 -5.95 20.91 6.81
N ALA A 49 -7.26 21.17 6.80
CA ALA A 49 -7.91 21.80 5.65
C ALA A 49 -7.26 23.18 5.38
N ASP A 50 -7.11 23.53 4.10
CA ASP A 50 -6.58 24.82 3.65
C ASP A 50 -5.14 25.17 4.07
N TYR A 51 -4.33 24.18 4.49
CA TYR A 51 -2.94 24.40 4.94
C TYR A 51 -1.89 24.20 3.84
N ILE A 52 -2.26 23.75 2.68
CA ILE A 52 -1.38 23.57 1.53
C ILE A 52 -2.07 24.07 0.27
N ASP A 53 -1.31 24.66 -0.62
CA ASP A 53 -1.80 25.05 -1.93
C ASP A 53 -2.05 23.80 -2.79
N GLU A 54 -3.23 23.73 -3.40
CA GLU A 54 -3.61 22.61 -4.27
C GLU A 54 -2.71 22.50 -5.51
N ASP A 55 -2.20 23.62 -6.01
CA ASP A 55 -1.28 23.63 -7.15
C ASP A 55 0.03 22.91 -6.78
N VAL A 56 0.53 23.07 -5.54
CA VAL A 56 1.71 22.34 -5.05
C VAL A 56 1.47 20.83 -5.04
N LEU A 57 0.29 20.39 -4.61
CA LEU A 57 -0.07 18.97 -4.62
C LEU A 57 -0.16 18.42 -6.05
N ALA A 58 -0.64 19.21 -6.98
CA ALA A 58 -0.78 18.83 -8.39
C ALA A 58 0.57 18.76 -9.11
N GLU A 59 1.49 19.67 -8.83
CA GLU A 59 2.78 19.80 -9.52
C GLU A 59 3.88 18.88 -8.93
N PHE A 60 3.79 18.55 -7.65
CA PHE A 60 4.83 17.80 -6.94
C PHE A 60 5.15 16.43 -7.58
N PRO A 61 4.18 15.62 -8.06
CA PRO A 61 4.49 14.34 -8.70
C PRO A 61 5.37 14.50 -9.95
N ASP A 62 5.11 15.50 -10.77
CA ASP A 62 5.90 15.76 -11.98
C ASP A 62 7.30 16.26 -11.62
N TRP A 63 7.42 17.15 -10.66
CA TRP A 63 8.70 17.58 -10.13
C TRP A 63 9.50 16.40 -9.57
N TYR A 64 8.88 15.54 -8.75
CA TYR A 64 9.52 14.36 -8.17
C TYR A 64 10.04 13.42 -9.25
N LYS A 65 9.22 13.15 -10.28
CA LYS A 65 9.63 12.34 -11.42
C LYS A 65 10.83 12.92 -12.19
N GLN A 66 10.88 14.24 -12.33
CA GLN A 66 12.04 14.90 -12.96
C GLN A 66 13.32 14.76 -12.14
N GLN A 67 13.23 14.76 -10.81
CA GLN A 67 14.39 14.63 -9.91
C GLN A 67 14.87 13.20 -9.74
N THR A 68 13.95 12.23 -9.68
CA THR A 68 14.26 10.84 -9.30
C THR A 68 14.11 9.83 -10.45
N GLY A 69 13.35 10.18 -11.48
CA GLY A 69 12.93 9.26 -12.54
C GLY A 69 11.78 8.34 -12.16
N GLU A 70 11.25 8.44 -10.94
CA GLU A 70 10.20 7.58 -10.39
C GLU A 70 8.84 8.27 -10.43
N ASP A 71 7.78 7.48 -10.67
CA ASP A 71 6.41 7.97 -10.57
C ASP A 71 5.96 7.99 -9.11
N LEU A 72 5.28 9.07 -8.72
CA LEU A 72 4.72 9.24 -7.38
C LEU A 72 3.25 9.62 -7.48
N ARG A 73 2.40 9.03 -6.63
CA ARG A 73 1.00 9.40 -6.44
C ARG A 73 0.78 9.95 -5.04
N ILE A 74 0.15 11.12 -4.92
CA ILE A 74 -0.20 11.70 -3.64
C ILE A 74 -1.61 11.26 -3.24
N ILE A 75 -1.77 10.83 -1.98
CA ILE A 75 -3.05 10.69 -1.29
C ILE A 75 -3.08 11.75 -0.21
N TYR A 76 -3.86 12.81 -0.44
CA TYR A 76 -4.02 13.91 0.50
C TYR A 76 -5.33 13.73 1.28
N GLN A 77 -5.24 13.72 2.60
CA GLN A 77 -6.41 13.69 3.51
C GLN A 77 -6.35 14.88 4.45
N VAL A 78 -7.51 15.32 4.88
CA VAL A 78 -7.64 16.45 5.79
C VAL A 78 -8.29 16.04 7.10
N PHE A 79 -7.97 16.80 8.17
CA PHE A 79 -8.64 16.70 9.46
C PHE A 79 -8.91 18.11 10.01
N ASP A 80 -9.92 18.19 10.88
CA ASP A 80 -10.33 19.42 11.55
C ASP A 80 -10.07 19.38 13.06
N ILE A 81 -9.84 18.18 13.62
CA ILE A 81 -9.67 17.94 15.05
C ILE A 81 -8.46 17.04 15.29
N ASN A 82 -7.48 17.55 16.02
CA ASN A 82 -6.24 16.87 16.36
C ASN A 82 -6.44 15.50 17.04
N GLU A 83 -7.38 15.40 17.98
CA GLU A 83 -7.63 14.18 18.73
C GLU A 83 -8.25 13.09 17.87
N ILE A 84 -9.08 13.47 16.90
CA ILE A 84 -9.64 12.53 15.91
C ILE A 84 -8.53 12.01 15.00
N MET A 85 -7.70 12.91 14.49
CA MET A 85 -6.52 12.56 13.70
C MET A 85 -5.62 11.58 14.44
N LEU A 86 -5.23 11.90 15.68
CA LEU A 86 -4.39 11.03 16.51
C LEU A 86 -5.03 9.67 16.75
N THR A 87 -6.33 9.63 17.05
CA THR A 87 -7.06 8.36 17.24
C THR A 87 -7.07 7.51 15.99
N LYS A 88 -7.20 8.14 14.82
CA LYS A 88 -7.15 7.44 13.52
C LYS A 88 -5.80 6.78 13.29
N ILE A 89 -4.70 7.47 13.60
CA ILE A 89 -3.35 6.93 13.49
C ILE A 89 -3.13 5.79 14.50
N GLU A 90 -3.53 5.97 15.76
CA GLU A 90 -3.30 4.99 16.82
C GLU A 90 -4.10 3.70 16.66
N ARG A 91 -5.32 3.78 16.14
CA ARG A 91 -6.28 2.66 16.09
C ARG A 91 -6.62 2.18 14.70
N GLY A 92 -6.44 3.05 13.71
CA GLY A 92 -6.87 2.79 12.33
C GLY A 92 -5.89 1.95 11.51
N HIS A 93 -4.69 1.67 12.03
CA HIS A 93 -3.61 1.01 11.28
C HIS A 93 -3.34 1.70 9.92
N GLU A 94 -3.61 3.00 9.86
CA GLU A 94 -3.33 3.79 8.66
C GLU A 94 -1.86 4.22 8.64
N ASP A 95 -1.20 3.96 7.53
CA ASP A 95 0.21 4.22 7.28
C ASP A 95 0.38 5.57 6.55
N PHE A 96 0.25 6.68 7.26
CA PHE A 96 0.58 7.98 6.72
C PHE A 96 2.10 8.18 6.69
N ASP A 97 2.60 8.82 5.63
CA ASP A 97 4.02 9.17 5.51
C ASP A 97 4.31 10.53 6.14
N VAL A 98 3.37 11.47 6.01
CA VAL A 98 3.48 12.82 6.57
C VAL A 98 2.20 13.21 7.29
N VAL A 99 2.34 13.73 8.51
CA VAL A 99 1.25 14.31 9.29
C VAL A 99 1.65 15.69 9.79
N CYS A 100 0.68 16.63 9.82
CA CYS A 100 0.93 18.02 10.20
C CYS A 100 0.00 18.47 11.35
N PRO A 101 0.12 17.90 12.57
CA PRO A 101 -0.72 18.28 13.70
C PRO A 101 -0.17 19.49 14.43
N SER A 102 -0.94 19.96 15.43
CA SER A 102 -0.48 20.96 16.37
C SER A 102 0.62 20.42 17.30
N GLU A 103 1.46 21.32 17.82
CA GLU A 103 2.67 20.99 18.61
C GLU A 103 2.41 20.02 19.77
N TYR A 104 1.35 20.23 20.55
CA TYR A 104 1.02 19.34 21.68
C TYR A 104 0.68 17.90 21.26
N ILE A 105 0.18 17.71 20.04
CA ILE A 105 -0.04 16.38 19.48
C ILE A 105 1.27 15.76 19.05
N ILE A 106 2.18 16.53 18.44
CA ILE A 106 3.53 16.05 18.11
C ILE A 106 4.22 15.51 19.37
N GLU A 107 4.14 16.23 20.48
CA GLU A 107 4.69 15.77 21.76
C GLU A 107 4.06 14.45 22.22
N ARG A 108 2.74 14.30 22.08
CA ARG A 108 2.03 13.03 22.39
C ARG A 108 2.44 11.89 21.47
N MET A 109 2.62 12.16 20.17
CA MET A 109 3.06 11.17 19.19
C MET A 109 4.49 10.71 19.47
N LEU A 110 5.40 11.63 19.83
CA LEU A 110 6.76 11.30 20.25
C LEU A 110 6.80 10.39 21.48
N ARG A 111 5.98 10.67 22.51
CA ARG A 111 5.89 9.83 23.72
C ARG A 111 5.32 8.43 23.45
N LYS A 112 4.68 8.23 22.33
CA LYS A 112 4.05 6.95 21.92
C LYS A 112 4.82 6.24 20.81
N ASP A 113 6.01 6.72 20.46
CA ASP A 113 6.86 6.17 19.39
C ASP A 113 6.12 6.05 18.03
N LEU A 114 5.25 7.04 17.73
CA LEU A 114 4.48 7.07 16.47
C LEU A 114 5.18 7.82 15.35
N LEU A 115 6.33 8.44 15.61
CA LEU A 115 7.09 9.23 14.63
C LEU A 115 8.43 8.57 14.32
N LEU A 116 8.80 8.57 13.06
CA LEU A 116 10.12 8.13 12.62
C LEU A 116 11.12 9.29 12.72
N PRO A 117 12.41 9.02 13.02
CA PRO A 117 13.47 10.01 12.96
C PRO A 117 13.57 10.57 11.53
N ILE A 118 13.73 11.89 11.43
CA ILE A 118 14.01 12.57 10.15
C ILE A 118 15.51 12.55 9.92
N ASP A 119 15.95 12.16 8.72
CA ASP A 119 17.34 12.35 8.32
C ASP A 119 17.63 13.85 8.20
N ARG A 120 18.75 14.29 8.80
CA ARG A 120 19.17 15.70 8.79
C ARG A 120 20.02 16.09 7.58
N ASN A 121 20.24 15.15 6.67
CA ASN A 121 21.06 15.34 5.48
C ASN A 121 20.25 15.82 4.25
N PHE A 122 19.10 16.44 4.49
CA PHE A 122 18.34 17.10 3.43
C PHE A 122 18.78 18.56 3.30
N GLY A 123 19.28 18.95 2.14
CA GLY A 123 19.68 20.33 1.82
C GLY A 123 20.91 20.34 0.95
#